data_d8e635fd417c8abac003dc217eeb0a27
#
_entry.id   d8e635fd417c8abac003dc217eeb0a27
#
_cell.length_a   1.000
_cell.length_b   1.000
_cell.length_c   1.000
_cell.angle_alpha   90.00
_cell.angle_beta   90.00
_cell.angle_gamma   90.00
#
_symmetry.space_group_name_H-M   'P 1'
#
loop_
_entity.id
_entity.type
_entity.pdbx_description
1 polymer ?
#
loop_
_entity_poly.entity_id
_entity_poly.type
_entity_poly.pdbx_seq_one_letter_code
_entity_poly.pdbx_strand_id
1 'polypeptide(L)'
;MKSNQSLLSNVLINIVIPVVILSKMSGEDNLGPTWALVAALAFPMLFGVYSFIQERKVNFYSALGMISVLLTGGIGLLQLDPAYIAIKEAAIPGLIFVILVVSNLIGYPLVRKMLLNEDIVDHDKLHSALSTPEKKAEFERRVNVSSYLIAFSFFVSAVLNYGLAKWIVKSPAGTEAFNEEIGKMTALSFPVISLPVTILMMGALFYLFRSLSSITGHKMEDFLRSK
;
A
#
# COMPACT_ATOMS: atom_id res chain seq x y z
N MET A 1 -13.14 -22.15 1.20
CA MET A 1 -13.55 -21.47 -0.05
C MET A 1 -14.08 -20.05 0.20
N LYS A 2 -13.35 -19.17 0.91
CA LYS A 2 -13.79 -17.79 1.18
C LYS A 2 -12.97 -16.69 0.46
N SER A 3 -11.96 -17.08 -0.33
CA SER A 3 -10.93 -16.12 -0.78
C SER A 3 -11.21 -15.46 -2.15
N ASN A 4 -11.84 -16.11 -3.09
CA ASN A 4 -11.93 -15.55 -4.46
C ASN A 4 -13.10 -14.57 -4.69
N GLN A 5 -14.21 -14.70 -3.96
CA GLN A 5 -15.30 -13.72 -4.07
C GLN A 5 -14.96 -12.38 -3.45
N SER A 6 -14.10 -12.37 -2.42
CA SER A 6 -13.71 -11.14 -1.71
C SER A 6 -12.83 -10.20 -2.55
N LEU A 7 -11.93 -10.72 -3.36
CA LEU A 7 -10.95 -9.91 -4.12
C LEU A 7 -11.60 -9.18 -5.30
N LEU A 8 -12.42 -9.89 -6.09
CA LEU A 8 -13.20 -9.29 -7.18
C LEU A 8 -14.20 -8.26 -6.65
N SER A 9 -14.92 -8.57 -5.58
CA SER A 9 -15.85 -7.62 -4.96
C SER A 9 -15.13 -6.39 -4.44
N ASN A 10 -13.97 -6.54 -3.82
CA ASN A 10 -13.16 -5.44 -3.33
C ASN A 10 -12.72 -4.50 -4.48
N VAL A 11 -12.23 -5.06 -5.58
CA VAL A 11 -11.82 -4.26 -6.75
C VAL A 11 -13.02 -3.56 -7.39
N LEU A 12 -14.14 -4.26 -7.56
CA LEU A 12 -15.35 -3.68 -8.15
C LEU A 12 -15.88 -2.52 -7.29
N ILE A 13 -16.05 -2.72 -6.00
CA ILE A 13 -16.69 -1.73 -5.11
C ILE A 13 -15.76 -0.55 -4.84
N ASN A 14 -14.47 -0.80 -4.64
CA ASN A 14 -13.54 0.23 -4.18
C ASN A 14 -12.78 0.93 -5.32
N ILE A 15 -12.81 0.39 -6.54
CA ILE A 15 -12.08 0.96 -7.67
C ILE A 15 -13.01 1.17 -8.87
N VAL A 16 -13.62 0.10 -9.41
CA VAL A 16 -14.32 0.19 -10.69
C VAL A 16 -15.56 1.09 -10.60
N ILE A 17 -16.39 0.86 -9.58
CA ILE A 17 -17.62 1.67 -9.40
C ILE A 17 -17.29 3.15 -9.16
N PRO A 18 -16.41 3.54 -8.23
CA PRO A 18 -15.99 4.93 -8.06
C PRO A 18 -15.45 5.56 -9.35
N VAL A 19 -14.57 4.87 -10.06
CA VAL A 19 -13.99 5.36 -11.32
C VAL A 19 -15.07 5.62 -12.37
N VAL A 20 -16.04 4.70 -12.54
CA VAL A 20 -17.15 4.86 -13.48
C VAL A 20 -18.03 6.05 -13.09
N ILE A 21 -18.38 6.18 -11.81
CA ILE A 21 -19.19 7.30 -11.33
C ILE A 21 -18.48 8.64 -11.59
N LEU A 22 -17.23 8.76 -11.19
CA LEU A 22 -16.44 9.98 -11.37
C LEU A 22 -16.26 10.35 -12.85
N SER A 23 -16.04 9.35 -13.71
CA SER A 23 -15.74 9.59 -15.13
C SER A 23 -16.98 9.74 -16.03
N LYS A 24 -18.17 9.26 -15.60
CA LYS A 24 -19.35 9.20 -16.46
C LYS A 24 -20.58 9.90 -15.87
N MET A 25 -20.61 10.16 -14.57
CA MET A 25 -21.78 10.69 -13.90
C MET A 25 -21.56 12.08 -13.28
N SER A 26 -20.38 12.69 -13.50
CA SER A 26 -20.05 14.02 -12.95
C SER A 26 -20.58 15.19 -13.77
N GLY A 27 -21.09 14.95 -14.99
CA GLY A 27 -21.71 15.99 -15.82
C GLY A 27 -23.00 16.55 -15.20
N GLU A 28 -23.34 17.80 -15.54
CA GLU A 28 -24.53 18.48 -15.01
C GLU A 28 -25.83 17.77 -15.42
N ASP A 29 -25.85 17.12 -16.59
CA ASP A 29 -27.00 16.33 -17.07
C ASP A 29 -27.20 15.01 -16.29
N ASN A 30 -26.28 14.66 -15.38
CA ASN A 30 -26.32 13.44 -14.54
C ASN A 30 -26.42 13.82 -13.05
N LEU A 31 -25.43 13.42 -12.25
CA LEU A 31 -25.39 13.72 -10.82
C LEU A 31 -24.80 15.10 -10.51
N GLY A 32 -24.09 15.68 -11.45
CA GLY A 32 -23.25 16.85 -11.21
C GLY A 32 -21.99 16.51 -10.38
N PRO A 33 -21.00 17.43 -10.35
CA PRO A 33 -19.69 17.14 -9.75
C PRO A 33 -19.78 16.79 -8.27
N THR A 34 -20.55 17.51 -7.50
CA THR A 34 -20.65 17.32 -6.03
C THR A 34 -21.26 15.96 -5.68
N TRP A 35 -22.42 15.62 -6.27
CA TRP A 35 -23.10 14.37 -5.95
C TRP A 35 -22.41 13.15 -6.55
N ALA A 36 -21.77 13.29 -7.71
CA ALA A 36 -20.94 12.22 -8.26
C ALA A 36 -19.76 11.90 -7.36
N LEU A 37 -19.08 12.93 -6.81
CA LEU A 37 -17.99 12.73 -5.85
C LEU A 37 -18.49 12.05 -4.58
N VAL A 38 -19.58 12.52 -3.99
CA VAL A 38 -20.18 11.90 -2.79
C VAL A 38 -20.57 10.45 -3.06
N ALA A 39 -21.26 10.18 -4.18
CA ALA A 39 -21.67 8.82 -4.54
C ALA A 39 -20.44 7.90 -4.73
N ALA A 40 -19.43 8.34 -5.48
CA ALA A 40 -18.23 7.54 -5.72
C ALA A 40 -17.49 7.17 -4.42
N LEU A 41 -17.37 8.12 -3.50
CA LEU A 41 -16.68 7.90 -2.23
C LEU A 41 -17.53 7.12 -1.21
N ALA A 42 -18.85 7.13 -1.35
CA ALA A 42 -19.75 6.37 -0.47
C ALA A 42 -19.50 4.85 -0.58
N PHE A 43 -19.16 4.32 -1.75
CA PHE A 43 -18.92 2.88 -1.95
C PHE A 43 -17.76 2.35 -1.09
N PRO A 44 -16.53 2.88 -1.20
CA PRO A 44 -15.44 2.43 -0.35
C PRO A 44 -15.67 2.72 1.15
N MET A 45 -16.36 3.82 1.49
CA MET A 45 -16.72 4.12 2.87
C MET A 45 -17.68 3.09 3.46
N LEU A 46 -18.78 2.80 2.78
CA LEU A 46 -19.77 1.80 3.21
C LEU A 46 -19.15 0.41 3.27
N PHE A 47 -18.30 0.06 2.30
CA PHE A 47 -17.57 -1.19 2.31
C PHE A 47 -16.60 -1.28 3.50
N GLY A 48 -15.89 -0.22 3.83
CA GLY A 48 -15.00 -0.15 5.00
C GLY A 48 -15.77 -0.32 6.31
N VAL A 49 -16.92 0.37 6.46
CA VAL A 49 -17.81 0.23 7.62
C VAL A 49 -18.37 -1.20 7.72
N TYR A 50 -18.83 -1.78 6.61
CA TYR A 50 -19.33 -3.14 6.56
C TYR A 50 -18.26 -4.16 7.01
N SER A 51 -17.04 -4.04 6.47
CA SER A 51 -15.91 -4.90 6.86
C SER A 51 -15.57 -4.77 8.34
N PHE A 52 -15.61 -3.54 8.88
CA PHE A 52 -15.40 -3.30 10.31
C PHE A 52 -16.45 -3.98 11.19
N ILE A 53 -17.72 -3.91 10.81
CA ILE A 53 -18.82 -4.56 11.56
C ILE A 53 -18.67 -6.08 11.54
N GLN A 54 -18.29 -6.66 10.40
CA GLN A 54 -18.13 -8.10 10.21
C GLN A 54 -16.92 -8.67 10.97
N GLU A 55 -15.79 -8.01 10.89
CA GLU A 55 -14.53 -8.50 11.46
C GLU A 55 -14.36 -8.15 12.94
N ARG A 56 -15.15 -7.20 13.44
CA ARG A 56 -15.06 -6.63 14.80
C ARG A 56 -13.65 -6.19 15.22
N LYS A 57 -12.78 -5.97 14.25
CA LYS A 57 -11.40 -5.51 14.44
C LYS A 57 -11.11 -4.36 13.48
N VAL A 58 -10.54 -3.29 14.00
CA VAL A 58 -10.02 -2.22 13.15
C VAL A 58 -8.77 -2.75 12.46
N ASN A 59 -8.86 -2.97 11.17
CA ASN A 59 -7.68 -3.24 10.37
C ASN A 59 -7.01 -1.89 10.06
N PHE A 60 -5.73 -1.76 10.38
CA PHE A 60 -4.94 -0.56 10.13
C PHE A 60 -5.05 -0.08 8.66
N TYR A 61 -5.03 -1.01 7.71
CA TYR A 61 -5.16 -0.69 6.29
C TYR A 61 -6.53 -0.14 5.92
N SER A 62 -7.61 -0.68 6.52
CA SER A 62 -8.97 -0.17 6.32
C SER A 62 -9.13 1.24 6.90
N ALA A 63 -8.54 1.51 8.06
CA ALA A 63 -8.54 2.85 8.65
C ALA A 63 -7.80 3.86 7.76
N LEU A 64 -6.62 3.51 7.25
CA LEU A 64 -5.88 4.35 6.31
C LEU A 64 -6.66 4.59 5.01
N GLY A 65 -7.31 3.57 4.47
CA GLY A 65 -8.16 3.70 3.29
C GLY A 65 -9.31 4.67 3.52
N MET A 66 -10.03 4.55 4.65
CA MET A 66 -11.11 5.47 4.99
C MET A 66 -10.64 6.92 5.16
N ILE A 67 -9.51 7.14 5.85
CA ILE A 67 -8.89 8.46 5.97
C ILE A 67 -8.55 9.03 4.59
N SER A 68 -7.97 8.22 3.70
CA SER A 68 -7.63 8.64 2.34
C SER A 68 -8.87 9.06 1.55
N VAL A 69 -9.98 8.31 1.64
CA VAL A 69 -11.26 8.64 1.00
C VAL A 69 -11.84 9.93 1.55
N LEU A 70 -11.84 10.12 2.87
CA LEU A 70 -12.31 11.35 3.52
C LEU A 70 -11.48 12.57 3.13
N LEU A 71 -10.17 12.43 3.00
CA LEU A 71 -9.30 13.50 2.55
C LEU A 71 -9.58 13.88 1.08
N THR A 72 -9.78 12.89 0.20
CA THR A 72 -10.15 13.16 -1.20
C THR A 72 -11.49 13.89 -1.28
N GLY A 73 -12.49 13.40 -0.54
CA GLY A 73 -13.79 14.04 -0.44
C GLY A 73 -13.72 15.45 0.14
N GLY A 74 -12.97 15.63 1.21
CA GLY A 74 -12.74 16.92 1.84
C GLY A 74 -12.12 17.94 0.88
N ILE A 75 -11.07 17.55 0.13
CA ILE A 75 -10.43 18.41 -0.86
C ILE A 75 -11.43 18.79 -1.96
N GLY A 76 -12.19 17.83 -2.48
CA GLY A 76 -13.15 18.08 -3.56
C GLY A 76 -14.34 18.91 -3.10
N LEU A 77 -15.00 18.55 -1.99
CA LEU A 77 -16.22 19.22 -1.51
C LEU A 77 -15.97 20.61 -0.93
N LEU A 78 -14.80 20.80 -0.29
CA LEU A 78 -14.39 22.12 0.24
C LEU A 78 -13.67 22.95 -0.82
N GLN A 79 -13.57 22.47 -2.06
CA GLN A 79 -12.94 23.15 -3.20
C GLN A 79 -11.51 23.64 -2.88
N LEU A 80 -10.73 22.80 -2.20
CA LEU A 80 -9.35 23.11 -1.86
C LEU A 80 -8.43 22.97 -3.07
N ASP A 81 -7.18 23.48 -2.95
CA ASP A 81 -6.20 23.38 -4.03
C ASP A 81 -5.96 21.91 -4.43
N PRO A 82 -6.09 21.56 -5.73
CA PRO A 82 -5.84 20.21 -6.22
C PRO A 82 -4.45 19.65 -5.88
N ALA A 83 -3.47 20.51 -5.62
CA ALA A 83 -2.14 20.10 -5.19
C ALA A 83 -2.14 19.28 -3.91
N TYR A 84 -3.15 19.45 -3.04
CA TYR A 84 -3.29 18.63 -1.84
C TYR A 84 -3.55 17.16 -2.15
N ILE A 85 -4.12 16.83 -3.31
CA ILE A 85 -4.25 15.43 -3.75
C ILE A 85 -2.86 14.80 -3.89
N ALA A 86 -1.92 15.46 -4.55
CA ALA A 86 -0.57 14.92 -4.72
C ALA A 86 0.15 14.72 -3.38
N ILE A 87 0.02 15.67 -2.45
CA ILE A 87 0.60 15.59 -1.11
C ILE A 87 -0.01 14.42 -0.34
N LYS A 88 -1.34 14.30 -0.35
CA LYS A 88 -2.08 13.23 0.34
C LYS A 88 -1.69 11.85 -0.20
N GLU A 89 -1.61 11.68 -1.52
CA GLU A 89 -1.27 10.38 -2.12
C GLU A 89 0.17 9.94 -1.78
N ALA A 90 1.10 10.89 -1.69
CA ALA A 90 2.48 10.60 -1.31
C ALA A 90 2.70 10.43 0.20
N ALA A 91 1.82 10.98 1.04
CA ALA A 91 2.04 11.09 2.47
C ALA A 91 2.19 9.72 3.16
N ILE A 92 1.30 8.78 2.88
CA ILE A 92 1.31 7.45 3.53
C ILE A 92 2.57 6.66 3.15
N PRO A 93 2.87 6.43 1.86
CA PRO A 93 4.08 5.69 1.51
C PRO A 93 5.36 6.44 1.92
N GLY A 94 5.38 7.77 1.87
CA GLY A 94 6.49 8.58 2.35
C GLY A 94 6.71 8.44 3.86
N LEU A 95 5.65 8.45 4.65
CA LEU A 95 5.73 8.22 6.10
C LEU A 95 6.25 6.81 6.42
N ILE A 96 5.76 5.79 5.72
CA ILE A 96 6.23 4.42 5.90
C ILE A 96 7.73 4.32 5.56
N PHE A 97 8.16 4.92 4.45
CA PHE A 97 9.58 5.02 4.10
C PHE A 97 10.42 5.60 5.25
N VAL A 98 10.02 6.77 5.77
CA VAL A 98 10.73 7.44 6.87
C VAL A 98 10.77 6.54 8.12
N ILE A 99 9.65 5.93 8.51
CA ILE A 99 9.59 5.02 9.66
C ILE A 99 10.54 3.85 9.47
N LEU A 100 10.57 3.21 8.30
CA LEU A 100 11.44 2.06 8.04
C LEU A 100 12.92 2.46 8.07
N VAL A 101 13.28 3.59 7.48
CA VAL A 101 14.67 4.08 7.51
C VAL A 101 15.09 4.43 8.93
N VAL A 102 14.28 5.20 9.65
CA VAL A 102 14.58 5.60 11.04
C VAL A 102 14.67 4.37 11.93
N SER A 103 13.74 3.41 11.80
CA SER A 103 13.77 2.17 12.59
C SER A 103 15.07 1.39 12.41
N ASN A 104 15.62 1.34 11.19
CA ASN A 104 16.91 0.73 10.92
C ASN A 104 18.07 1.52 11.56
N LEU A 105 18.05 2.84 11.46
CA LEU A 105 19.12 3.71 12.00
C LEU A 105 19.22 3.66 13.53
N ILE A 106 18.08 3.54 14.23
CA ILE A 106 18.05 3.45 15.70
C ILE A 106 18.29 2.02 16.23
N GLY A 107 18.61 1.07 15.35
CA GLY A 107 18.87 -0.32 15.74
C GLY A 107 17.61 -1.15 16.07
N TYR A 108 16.42 -0.70 15.63
CA TYR A 108 15.14 -1.39 15.81
C TYR A 108 14.52 -1.75 14.46
N PRO A 109 15.11 -2.65 13.66
CA PRO A 109 14.69 -2.89 12.28
C PRO A 109 13.30 -3.54 12.21
N LEU A 110 12.27 -2.72 11.93
CA LEU A 110 10.87 -3.16 11.85
C LEU A 110 10.66 -4.23 10.78
N VAL A 111 11.28 -4.07 9.61
CA VAL A 111 11.19 -5.05 8.52
C VAL A 111 11.68 -6.42 8.98
N ARG A 112 12.80 -6.48 9.70
CA ARG A 112 13.32 -7.72 10.27
C ARG A 112 12.30 -8.38 11.21
N LYS A 113 11.70 -7.59 12.12
CA LYS A 113 10.69 -8.11 13.07
C LYS A 113 9.45 -8.64 12.37
N MET A 114 9.05 -8.02 11.27
CA MET A 114 7.91 -8.48 10.48
C MET A 114 8.23 -9.74 9.70
N LEU A 115 9.40 -9.81 9.05
CA LEU A 115 9.78 -10.95 8.20
C LEU A 115 10.20 -12.18 9.02
N LEU A 116 10.81 -11.96 10.18
CA LEU A 116 11.26 -13.00 11.09
C LEU A 116 10.35 -13.10 12.32
N ASN A 117 9.04 -12.92 12.14
CA ASN A 117 8.06 -13.08 13.21
C ASN A 117 8.00 -14.56 13.62
N GLU A 118 7.97 -14.81 14.94
CA GLU A 118 7.88 -16.16 15.54
C GLU A 118 6.61 -16.93 15.11
N ASP A 119 5.55 -16.22 14.72
CA ASP A 119 4.36 -16.85 14.18
C ASP A 119 4.56 -17.44 12.77
N ILE A 120 5.58 -16.98 12.05
CA ILE A 120 5.86 -17.34 10.66
C ILE A 120 7.11 -18.21 10.57
N VAL A 121 8.18 -17.83 11.30
CA VAL A 121 9.51 -18.44 11.21
C VAL A 121 9.81 -19.25 12.48
N ASP A 122 10.30 -20.46 12.28
CA ASP A 122 10.84 -21.31 13.34
C ASP A 122 12.25 -20.80 13.72
N HIS A 123 12.31 -20.06 14.81
CA HIS A 123 13.57 -19.45 15.29
C HIS A 123 14.61 -20.48 15.72
N ASP A 124 14.19 -21.62 16.24
CA ASP A 124 15.11 -22.67 16.70
C ASP A 124 15.83 -23.30 15.50
N LYS A 125 15.10 -23.58 14.42
CA LYS A 125 15.70 -24.07 13.16
C LYS A 125 16.61 -23.02 12.55
N LEU A 126 16.15 -21.75 12.48
CA LEU A 126 16.96 -20.66 11.93
C LEU A 126 18.24 -20.45 12.74
N HIS A 127 18.14 -20.47 14.07
CA HIS A 127 19.31 -20.31 14.96
C HIS A 127 20.30 -21.46 14.80
N SER A 128 19.82 -22.70 14.68
CA SER A 128 20.66 -23.89 14.45
C SER A 128 21.37 -23.84 13.10
N ALA A 129 20.70 -23.37 12.04
CA ALA A 129 21.29 -23.21 10.72
C ALA A 129 22.32 -22.08 10.64
N LEU A 130 22.18 -21.05 11.47
CA LEU A 130 23.13 -19.95 11.64
C LEU A 130 24.13 -20.27 12.78
N SER A 131 24.76 -21.43 12.73
CA SER A 131 25.56 -22.01 13.82
C SER A 131 26.86 -21.26 14.14
N THR A 132 27.41 -20.46 13.20
CA THR A 132 28.66 -19.72 13.39
C THR A 132 28.44 -18.22 13.49
N PRO A 133 29.34 -17.48 14.22
CA PRO A 133 29.27 -16.02 14.30
C PRO A 133 29.31 -15.34 12.93
N GLU A 134 30.09 -15.88 11.99
CA GLU A 134 30.22 -15.35 10.64
C GLU A 134 28.92 -15.45 9.86
N LYS A 135 28.24 -16.62 9.93
CA LYS A 135 26.92 -16.80 9.30
C LYS A 135 25.86 -15.84 9.87
N LYS A 136 25.89 -15.66 11.20
CA LYS A 136 24.98 -14.68 11.85
C LYS A 136 25.25 -13.27 11.37
N ALA A 137 26.50 -12.83 11.34
CA ALA A 137 26.89 -11.49 10.91
C ALA A 137 26.52 -11.24 9.43
N GLU A 138 26.79 -12.22 8.55
CA GLU A 138 26.40 -12.12 7.14
C GLU A 138 24.88 -12.09 6.96
N PHE A 139 24.13 -12.92 7.70
CA PHE A 139 22.67 -12.92 7.68
C PHE A 139 22.11 -11.57 8.13
N GLU A 140 22.60 -11.00 9.23
CA GLU A 140 22.21 -9.68 9.72
C GLU A 140 22.45 -8.59 8.67
N ARG A 141 23.60 -8.65 8.00
CA ARG A 141 23.92 -7.72 6.92
C ARG A 141 22.93 -7.83 5.76
N ARG A 142 22.55 -9.05 5.35
CA ARG A 142 21.61 -9.29 4.27
C ARG A 142 20.19 -8.86 4.63
N VAL A 143 19.76 -9.10 5.87
CA VAL A 143 18.48 -8.61 6.39
C VAL A 143 18.43 -7.08 6.37
N ASN A 144 19.52 -6.42 6.79
CA ASN A 144 19.60 -4.97 6.73
C ASN A 144 19.50 -4.43 5.29
N VAL A 145 20.22 -5.03 4.35
CA VAL A 145 20.12 -4.65 2.92
C VAL A 145 18.67 -4.83 2.42
N SER A 146 18.04 -5.96 2.74
CA SER A 146 16.64 -6.21 2.37
C SER A 146 15.69 -5.17 2.97
N SER A 147 15.94 -4.76 4.22
CA SER A 147 15.16 -3.72 4.90
C SER A 147 15.25 -2.37 4.18
N TYR A 148 16.44 -1.99 3.72
CA TYR A 148 16.61 -0.77 2.93
C TYR A 148 16.00 -0.88 1.52
N LEU A 149 16.04 -2.06 0.88
CA LEU A 149 15.38 -2.28 -0.41
C LEU A 149 13.85 -2.17 -0.29
N ILE A 150 13.28 -2.72 0.80
CA ILE A 150 11.85 -2.56 1.09
C ILE A 150 11.52 -1.10 1.39
N ALA A 151 12.31 -0.41 2.20
CA ALA A 151 12.11 1.02 2.45
C ALA A 151 12.19 1.82 1.14
N PHE A 152 13.14 1.53 0.27
CA PHE A 152 13.27 2.15 -1.05
C PHE A 152 12.04 1.93 -1.94
N SER A 153 11.39 0.75 -1.87
CA SER A 153 10.14 0.55 -2.61
C SER A 153 9.02 1.50 -2.17
N PHE A 154 8.94 1.83 -0.88
CA PHE A 154 8.01 2.83 -0.37
C PHE A 154 8.39 4.27 -0.79
N PHE A 155 9.68 4.58 -0.87
CA PHE A 155 10.13 5.85 -1.44
C PHE A 155 9.70 6.00 -2.89
N VAL A 156 9.94 4.97 -3.72
CA VAL A 156 9.48 4.95 -5.11
C VAL A 156 7.96 5.08 -5.19
N SER A 157 7.22 4.39 -4.32
CA SER A 157 5.77 4.53 -4.21
C SER A 157 5.35 5.98 -3.93
N ALA A 158 6.00 6.66 -2.98
CA ALA A 158 5.69 8.05 -2.67
C ALA A 158 5.95 8.99 -3.86
N VAL A 159 7.08 8.81 -4.54
CA VAL A 159 7.43 9.61 -5.72
C VAL A 159 6.45 9.38 -6.87
N LEU A 160 6.09 8.13 -7.15
CA LEU A 160 5.14 7.78 -8.20
C LEU A 160 3.73 8.29 -7.87
N ASN A 161 3.28 8.17 -6.63
CA ASN A 161 1.99 8.71 -6.18
C ASN A 161 1.93 10.23 -6.35
N TYR A 162 2.96 10.94 -5.86
CA TYR A 162 3.05 12.38 -6.02
C TYR A 162 3.07 12.79 -7.50
N GLY A 163 3.94 12.16 -8.29
CA GLY A 163 4.11 12.46 -9.71
C GLY A 163 2.84 12.20 -10.52
N LEU A 164 2.19 11.05 -10.31
CA LEU A 164 0.96 10.69 -11.01
C LEU A 164 -0.17 11.68 -10.69
N ALA A 165 -0.37 11.97 -9.39
CA ALA A 165 -1.40 12.92 -8.96
C ALA A 165 -1.12 14.32 -9.50
N LYS A 166 0.12 14.82 -9.41
CA LYS A 166 0.51 16.14 -9.92
C LYS A 166 0.39 16.25 -11.45
N TRP A 167 0.60 15.13 -12.15
CA TRP A 167 0.49 15.10 -13.61
C TRP A 167 -0.95 15.06 -14.08
N ILE A 168 -1.84 14.35 -13.39
CA ILE A 168 -3.22 14.14 -13.81
C ILE A 168 -4.15 15.19 -13.22
N VAL A 169 -4.08 15.45 -11.91
CA VAL A 169 -5.05 16.30 -11.19
C VAL A 169 -4.60 17.75 -11.25
N LYS A 170 -5.25 18.52 -12.14
CA LYS A 170 -4.93 19.93 -12.41
C LYS A 170 -6.14 20.85 -12.33
N SER A 171 -7.33 20.30 -12.59
CA SER A 171 -8.57 21.06 -12.63
C SER A 171 -9.00 21.51 -11.24
N PRO A 172 -9.68 22.67 -11.10
CA PRO A 172 -10.21 23.14 -9.82
C PRO A 172 -11.09 22.08 -9.16
N ALA A 173 -10.90 21.88 -7.87
CA ALA A 173 -11.73 20.96 -7.09
C ALA A 173 -13.20 21.39 -7.11
N GLY A 174 -14.12 20.43 -7.10
CA GLY A 174 -15.56 20.67 -7.23
C GLY A 174 -16.08 20.78 -8.67
N THR A 175 -15.21 20.59 -9.68
CA THR A 175 -15.60 20.58 -11.10
C THR A 175 -15.72 19.15 -11.64
N GLU A 176 -16.45 18.98 -12.73
CA GLU A 176 -16.54 17.71 -13.47
C GLU A 176 -15.15 17.22 -13.90
N ALA A 177 -14.34 18.11 -14.48
CA ALA A 177 -12.98 17.79 -14.90
C ALA A 177 -12.11 17.26 -13.74
N PHE A 178 -12.22 17.85 -12.55
CA PHE A 178 -11.52 17.35 -11.35
C PHE A 178 -11.93 15.90 -11.02
N ASN A 179 -13.23 15.61 -11.08
CA ASN A 179 -13.72 14.25 -10.80
C ASN A 179 -13.24 13.24 -11.84
N GLU A 180 -13.26 13.60 -13.12
CA GLU A 180 -12.69 12.76 -14.19
C GLU A 180 -11.20 12.50 -13.99
N GLU A 181 -10.45 13.53 -13.59
CA GLU A 181 -9.02 13.42 -13.28
C GLU A 181 -8.76 12.51 -12.09
N ILE A 182 -9.55 12.60 -11.01
CA ILE A 182 -9.48 11.67 -9.86
C ILE A 182 -9.79 10.24 -10.31
N GLY A 183 -10.83 10.04 -11.11
CA GLY A 183 -11.16 8.71 -11.66
C GLY A 183 -10.02 8.15 -12.51
N LYS A 184 -9.45 8.95 -13.41
CA LYS A 184 -8.31 8.58 -14.25
C LYS A 184 -7.06 8.26 -13.43
N MET A 185 -6.73 9.08 -12.43
CA MET A 185 -5.63 8.84 -11.52
C MET A 185 -5.80 7.51 -10.79
N THR A 186 -6.99 7.24 -10.27
CA THR A 186 -7.31 5.99 -9.57
C THR A 186 -7.15 4.78 -10.49
N ALA A 187 -7.64 4.84 -11.73
CA ALA A 187 -7.50 3.75 -12.70
C ALA A 187 -6.03 3.48 -13.07
N LEU A 188 -5.22 4.54 -13.19
CA LEU A 188 -3.81 4.44 -13.54
C LEU A 188 -2.90 4.09 -12.37
N SER A 189 -3.37 4.20 -11.12
CA SER A 189 -2.57 3.89 -9.93
C SER A 189 -2.07 2.45 -9.92
N PHE A 190 -2.87 1.50 -10.41
CA PHE A 190 -2.43 0.10 -10.45
C PHE A 190 -1.24 -0.12 -11.40
N PRO A 191 -1.30 0.19 -12.71
CA PRO A 191 -0.19 -0.05 -13.63
C PRO A 191 1.02 0.85 -13.37
N VAL A 192 0.82 2.09 -12.91
CA VAL A 192 1.90 3.07 -12.75
C VAL A 192 2.58 2.98 -11.38
N ILE A 193 1.84 2.64 -10.34
CA ILE A 193 2.35 2.63 -8.97
C ILE A 193 2.42 1.20 -8.43
N SER A 194 1.26 0.52 -8.32
CA SER A 194 1.19 -0.76 -7.62
C SER A 194 2.06 -1.83 -8.27
N LEU A 195 2.05 -1.94 -9.59
CA LEU A 195 2.82 -2.96 -10.30
C LEU A 195 4.34 -2.75 -10.15
N PRO A 196 4.95 -1.58 -10.44
CA PRO A 196 6.38 -1.37 -10.25
C PRO A 196 6.81 -1.53 -8.79
N VAL A 197 6.05 -1.01 -7.83
CA VAL A 197 6.38 -1.11 -6.40
C VAL A 197 6.32 -2.57 -5.93
N THR A 198 5.33 -3.35 -6.38
CA THR A 198 5.25 -4.78 -6.08
C THR A 198 6.46 -5.54 -6.61
N ILE A 199 6.89 -5.25 -7.84
CA ILE A 199 8.09 -5.87 -8.43
C ILE A 199 9.34 -5.56 -7.59
N LEU A 200 9.52 -4.31 -7.16
CA LEU A 200 10.65 -3.92 -6.29
C LEU A 200 10.60 -4.65 -4.95
N MET A 201 9.42 -4.72 -4.31
CA MET A 201 9.24 -5.39 -3.04
C MET A 201 9.49 -6.89 -3.14
N MET A 202 8.97 -7.53 -4.21
CA MET A 202 9.25 -8.95 -4.46
C MET A 202 10.73 -9.20 -4.73
N GLY A 203 11.41 -8.29 -5.44
CA GLY A 203 12.86 -8.35 -5.63
C GLY A 203 13.63 -8.30 -4.31
N ALA A 204 13.22 -7.44 -3.38
CA ALA A 204 13.82 -7.36 -2.04
C ALA A 204 13.61 -8.65 -1.22
N LEU A 205 12.42 -9.23 -1.27
CA LEU A 205 12.11 -10.51 -0.62
C LEU A 205 12.88 -11.67 -1.26
N PHE A 206 12.94 -11.71 -2.58
CA PHE A 206 13.72 -12.71 -3.30
C PHE A 206 15.20 -12.64 -2.95
N TYR A 207 15.75 -11.42 -2.87
CA TYR A 207 17.13 -11.21 -2.43
C TYR A 207 17.35 -11.78 -1.01
N LEU A 208 16.43 -11.52 -0.06
CA LEU A 208 16.51 -12.03 1.30
C LEU A 208 16.48 -13.57 1.33
N PHE A 209 15.50 -14.18 0.65
CA PHE A 209 15.33 -15.64 0.65
C PHE A 209 16.52 -16.35 -0.01
N ARG A 210 17.01 -15.82 -1.13
CA ARG A 210 18.21 -16.35 -1.78
C ARG A 210 19.44 -16.21 -0.89
N SER A 211 19.58 -15.09 -0.18
CA SER A 211 20.68 -14.87 0.75
C SER A 211 20.63 -15.86 1.93
N LEU A 212 19.44 -16.07 2.50
CA LEU A 212 19.25 -17.06 3.57
C LEU A 212 19.64 -18.47 3.08
N SER A 213 19.16 -18.87 1.92
CA SER A 213 19.51 -20.18 1.33
C SER A 213 21.00 -20.33 1.06
N SER A 214 21.67 -19.27 0.59
CA SER A 214 23.12 -19.29 0.36
C SER A 214 23.93 -19.43 1.64
N ILE A 215 23.48 -18.84 2.75
CA ILE A 215 24.20 -18.86 4.04
C ILE A 215 23.97 -20.18 4.79
N THR A 216 22.73 -20.69 4.75
CA THR A 216 22.33 -21.84 5.55
C THR A 216 22.39 -23.17 4.80
N GLY A 217 22.35 -23.15 3.47
CA GLY A 217 22.19 -24.35 2.64
C GLY A 217 20.75 -24.90 2.59
N HIS A 218 19.81 -24.25 3.28
CA HIS A 218 18.39 -24.64 3.35
C HIS A 218 17.50 -23.63 2.64
N LYS A 219 16.31 -24.06 2.19
CA LYS A 219 15.33 -23.14 1.60
C LYS A 219 14.56 -22.42 2.69
N MET A 220 13.92 -21.27 2.32
CA MET A 220 13.08 -20.51 3.26
C MET A 220 11.92 -21.35 3.80
N GLU A 221 11.34 -22.22 2.96
CA GLU A 221 10.23 -23.10 3.34
C GLU A 221 10.58 -24.02 4.52
N ASP A 222 11.85 -24.41 4.66
CA ASP A 222 12.34 -25.29 5.74
C ASP A 222 12.29 -24.58 7.12
N PHE A 223 12.28 -23.25 7.11
CA PHE A 223 12.20 -22.40 8.29
C PHE A 223 10.79 -21.91 8.61
N LEU A 224 9.80 -22.20 7.77
CA LEU A 224 8.42 -21.84 8.07
C LEU A 224 7.85 -22.80 9.14
N ARG A 225 7.07 -22.23 10.07
CA ARG A 225 6.29 -23.04 11.00
C ARG A 225 5.20 -23.77 10.23
N SER A 226 5.22 -25.09 10.21
CA SER A 226 4.07 -25.91 9.82
C SER A 226 2.95 -25.71 10.85
N LYS A 227 1.80 -25.21 10.39
CA LYS A 227 0.57 -25.15 11.21
C LYS A 227 0.05 -26.53 11.49
#